data_663e8ecff80527e09b8b137733a9c658
#
_entry.id   663e8ecff80527e09b8b137733a9c658
#
_cell.length_a   1.000
_cell.length_b   1.000
_cell.length_c   1.000
_cell.angle_alpha   90.00
_cell.angle_beta   90.00
_cell.angle_gamma   90.00
#
_symmetry.space_group_name_H-M   'P 1'
#
loop_
_entity.id
_entity.type
_entity.pdbx_description
1 polymer ?
#
loop_
_entity_poly.entity_id
_entity_poly.type
_entity_poly.pdbx_seq_one_letter_code
_entity_poly.pdbx_strand_id
1 'polypeptide(L)'
;MKVKLRKCKFCEVPFKPTYSTVQATCSPRCAIEYSKTVQKAKDNREWQREKKERKKALLSHSEWLNLFQKVFNTYIRTRDKNSFCISCETPLSNRKFDAGHYRSVGSNPQLRFNEENVWGQCVPCNRDKHGNLIEYRKGLIKKI
;
A
#
# COMPACT_ATOMS: atom_id res chain seq x y z
N MET A 1 -11.45 -6.59 49.38
CA MET A 1 -10.92 -6.38 48.02
C MET A 1 -11.35 -5.02 47.53
N LYS A 2 -10.41 -4.15 47.08
CA LYS A 2 -10.75 -2.83 46.50
C LYS A 2 -11.31 -3.06 45.09
N VAL A 3 -12.62 -2.80 44.87
CA VAL A 3 -13.26 -2.92 43.55
C VAL A 3 -12.74 -1.79 42.67
N LYS A 4 -12.09 -2.16 41.55
CA LYS A 4 -11.49 -1.20 40.61
C LYS A 4 -12.61 -0.50 39.80
N LEU A 5 -12.64 0.83 39.83
CA LEU A 5 -13.54 1.63 39.00
C LEU A 5 -13.21 1.44 37.50
N ARG A 6 -14.22 1.42 36.65
CA ARG A 6 -14.11 1.33 35.19
C ARG A 6 -14.75 2.55 34.54
N LYS A 7 -14.24 2.99 33.40
CA LYS A 7 -14.89 4.02 32.57
C LYS A 7 -16.00 3.38 31.71
N CYS A 8 -17.18 3.98 31.72
CA CYS A 8 -18.28 3.59 30.84
C CYS A 8 -17.88 3.81 29.38
N LYS A 9 -18.09 2.82 28.53
CA LYS A 9 -17.73 2.92 27.11
C LYS A 9 -18.62 3.84 26.27
N PHE A 10 -19.70 4.37 26.87
CA PHE A 10 -20.57 5.34 26.20
C PHE A 10 -20.42 6.76 26.76
N CYS A 11 -20.63 6.95 28.07
CA CYS A 11 -20.61 8.29 28.69
C CYS A 11 -19.27 8.64 29.37
N GLU A 12 -18.29 7.74 29.34
CA GLU A 12 -16.94 7.87 29.91
C GLU A 12 -16.88 8.08 31.44
N VAL A 13 -18.02 8.17 32.11
CA VAL A 13 -18.10 8.35 33.57
C VAL A 13 -17.54 7.11 34.28
N PRO A 14 -16.68 7.29 35.30
CA PRO A 14 -16.22 6.18 36.13
C PRO A 14 -17.37 5.55 36.90
N PHE A 15 -17.48 4.20 36.90
CA PHE A 15 -18.49 3.47 37.63
C PHE A 15 -17.94 2.20 38.27
N LYS A 16 -18.63 1.71 39.29
CA LYS A 16 -18.34 0.43 39.93
C LYS A 16 -19.17 -0.65 39.23
N PRO A 17 -18.55 -1.69 38.66
CA PRO A 17 -19.29 -2.79 38.06
C PRO A 17 -20.15 -3.52 39.13
N THR A 18 -21.44 -3.70 38.82
CA THR A 18 -22.41 -4.36 39.75
C THR A 18 -22.82 -5.73 39.32
N TYR A 19 -22.87 -6.02 38.01
CA TYR A 19 -23.37 -7.27 37.46
C TYR A 19 -22.22 -8.23 37.05
N SER A 20 -21.11 -7.70 36.52
CA SER A 20 -20.02 -8.54 36.06
C SER A 20 -18.71 -7.73 36.03
N THR A 21 -17.57 -8.41 36.24
CA THR A 21 -16.23 -7.82 36.11
C THR A 21 -15.93 -7.31 34.70
N VAL A 22 -16.67 -7.78 33.67
CA VAL A 22 -16.53 -7.34 32.26
C VAL A 22 -17.58 -6.30 31.85
N GLN A 23 -18.41 -5.81 32.79
CA GLN A 23 -19.44 -4.79 32.53
C GLN A 23 -18.81 -3.55 31.84
N ALA A 24 -19.30 -3.20 30.66
CA ALA A 24 -18.73 -2.15 29.80
C ALA A 24 -19.37 -0.78 29.99
N THR A 25 -20.59 -0.72 30.55
CA THR A 25 -21.42 0.49 30.66
C THR A 25 -21.98 0.65 32.07
N CYS A 26 -22.22 1.90 32.49
CA CYS A 26 -22.68 2.21 33.85
C CYS A 26 -24.19 1.96 34.07
N SER A 27 -24.99 1.94 33.02
CA SER A 27 -26.45 1.81 33.10
C SER A 27 -27.01 1.08 31.87
N PRO A 28 -28.27 0.53 31.97
CA PRO A 28 -28.97 -0.06 30.82
C PRO A 28 -29.12 0.91 29.63
N ARG A 29 -29.39 2.20 29.91
CA ARG A 29 -29.47 3.23 28.87
C ARG A 29 -28.15 3.39 28.13
N CYS A 30 -27.04 3.45 28.84
CA CYS A 30 -25.71 3.50 28.23
C CYS A 30 -25.38 2.21 27.46
N ALA A 31 -25.88 1.07 27.88
CA ALA A 31 -25.69 -0.19 27.18
C ALA A 31 -26.41 -0.19 25.83
N ILE A 32 -27.66 0.30 25.78
CA ILE A 32 -28.45 0.41 24.55
C ILE A 32 -27.75 1.37 23.57
N GLU A 33 -27.36 2.56 24.02
CA GLU A 33 -26.72 3.54 23.15
C GLU A 33 -25.33 3.06 22.67
N TYR A 34 -24.56 2.41 23.54
CA TYR A 34 -23.30 1.81 23.17
C TYR A 34 -23.48 0.69 22.14
N SER A 35 -24.49 -0.18 22.30
CA SER A 35 -24.78 -1.23 21.32
C SER A 35 -25.15 -0.66 19.94
N LYS A 36 -25.93 0.42 19.89
CA LYS A 36 -26.24 1.14 18.63
C LYS A 36 -24.98 1.66 17.95
N THR A 37 -24.06 2.28 18.72
CA THR A 37 -22.80 2.77 18.15
C THR A 37 -21.92 1.66 17.61
N VAL A 38 -21.82 0.54 18.31
CA VAL A 38 -21.08 -0.65 17.87
C VAL A 38 -21.70 -1.25 16.61
N GLN A 39 -23.05 -1.36 16.57
CA GLN A 39 -23.75 -1.90 15.40
C GLN A 39 -23.52 -1.00 14.19
N LYS A 40 -23.74 0.32 14.33
CA LYS A 40 -23.48 1.29 13.25
C LYS A 40 -22.04 1.23 12.73
N ALA A 41 -21.07 1.06 13.62
CA ALA A 41 -19.66 0.91 13.23
C ALA A 41 -19.40 -0.42 12.48
N LYS A 42 -20.11 -1.49 12.84
CA LYS A 42 -20.05 -2.76 12.13
C LYS A 42 -20.65 -2.66 10.73
N ASP A 43 -21.87 -2.12 10.63
CA ASP A 43 -22.58 -1.94 9.35
C ASP A 43 -21.78 -1.06 8.38
N ASN A 44 -21.17 0.03 8.90
CA ASN A 44 -20.31 0.88 8.09
C ASN A 44 -19.07 0.14 7.57
N ARG A 45 -18.44 -0.72 8.39
CA ARG A 45 -17.31 -1.56 7.96
C ARG A 45 -17.70 -2.56 6.87
N GLU A 46 -18.85 -3.21 7.03
CA GLU A 46 -19.39 -4.14 6.04
C GLU A 46 -19.69 -3.42 4.72
N TRP A 47 -20.38 -2.28 4.79
CA TRP A 47 -20.67 -1.46 3.62
C TRP A 47 -19.41 -0.98 2.90
N GLN A 48 -18.38 -0.51 3.63
CA GLN A 48 -17.10 -0.11 3.03
C GLN A 48 -16.39 -1.28 2.35
N ARG A 49 -16.47 -2.48 2.93
CA ARG A 49 -15.93 -3.70 2.32
C ARG A 49 -16.65 -4.04 1.02
N GLU A 50 -17.97 -4.09 1.05
CA GLU A 50 -18.78 -4.35 -0.15
C GLU A 50 -18.55 -3.31 -1.25
N LYS A 51 -18.52 -2.03 -0.87
CA LYS A 51 -18.23 -0.93 -1.81
C LYS A 51 -16.86 -1.11 -2.48
N LYS A 52 -15.85 -1.53 -1.71
CA LYS A 52 -14.50 -1.80 -2.22
C LYS A 52 -14.51 -2.99 -3.20
N GLU A 53 -15.21 -4.08 -2.86
CA GLU A 53 -15.32 -5.25 -3.74
C GLU A 53 -16.08 -4.92 -5.04
N ARG A 54 -17.20 -4.21 -4.96
CA ARG A 54 -17.93 -3.74 -6.15
C ARG A 54 -17.05 -2.83 -7.02
N LYS A 55 -16.33 -1.89 -6.41
CA LYS A 55 -15.40 -1.03 -7.16
C LYS A 55 -14.31 -1.84 -7.85
N LYS A 56 -13.76 -2.86 -7.17
CA LYS A 56 -12.75 -3.75 -7.74
C LYS A 56 -13.30 -4.58 -8.91
N ALA A 57 -14.53 -5.08 -8.79
CA ALA A 57 -15.19 -5.83 -9.86
C ALA A 57 -15.48 -5.00 -11.12
N LEU A 58 -15.59 -3.68 -10.96
CA LEU A 58 -15.85 -2.74 -12.07
C LEU A 58 -14.57 -2.20 -12.73
N LEU A 59 -13.37 -2.61 -12.26
CA LEU A 59 -12.11 -2.15 -12.86
C LEU A 59 -11.98 -2.63 -14.30
N SER A 60 -11.68 -1.70 -15.20
CA SER A 60 -11.32 -1.98 -16.58
C SER A 60 -9.96 -2.69 -16.67
N HIS A 61 -9.70 -3.33 -17.82
CA HIS A 61 -8.40 -3.96 -18.08
C HIS A 61 -7.23 -2.97 -17.92
N SER A 62 -7.38 -1.73 -18.41
CA SER A 62 -6.34 -0.69 -18.26
C SER A 62 -6.07 -0.30 -16.80
N GLU A 63 -7.10 -0.24 -15.97
CA GLU A 63 -6.96 0.03 -14.54
C GLU A 63 -6.26 -1.12 -13.81
N TRP A 64 -6.56 -2.38 -14.16
CA TRP A 64 -5.83 -3.53 -13.67
C TRP A 64 -4.35 -3.50 -14.07
N LEU A 65 -4.04 -3.19 -15.32
CA LEU A 65 -2.66 -3.02 -15.77
C LEU A 65 -1.92 -1.92 -14.98
N ASN A 66 -2.59 -0.81 -14.68
CA ASN A 66 -2.00 0.28 -13.89
C ASN A 66 -1.77 -0.12 -12.42
N LEU A 67 -2.66 -0.89 -11.83
CA LEU A 67 -2.47 -1.45 -10.49
C LEU A 67 -1.28 -2.42 -10.47
N PHE A 68 -1.23 -3.32 -11.44
CA PHE A 68 -0.13 -4.27 -11.55
C PHE A 68 1.21 -3.58 -11.80
N GLN A 69 1.23 -2.49 -12.62
CA GLN A 69 2.44 -1.69 -12.84
C GLN A 69 3.01 -1.11 -11.52
N LYS A 70 2.15 -0.66 -10.61
CA LYS A 70 2.60 -0.16 -9.31
C LYS A 70 3.25 -1.27 -8.47
N VAL A 71 2.66 -2.45 -8.46
CA VAL A 71 3.21 -3.62 -7.76
C VAL A 71 4.54 -4.05 -8.38
N PHE A 72 4.58 -4.18 -9.71
CA PHE A 72 5.78 -4.55 -10.45
C PHE A 72 6.92 -3.53 -10.24
N ASN A 73 6.64 -2.23 -10.34
CA ASN A 73 7.64 -1.21 -10.06
C ASN A 73 8.15 -1.25 -8.62
N THR A 74 7.30 -1.61 -7.66
CA THR A 74 7.71 -1.78 -6.26
C THR A 74 8.61 -3.00 -6.11
N TYR A 75 8.28 -4.11 -6.76
CA TYR A 75 9.12 -5.31 -6.80
C TYR A 75 10.51 -4.98 -7.36
N ILE A 76 10.61 -4.34 -8.53
CA ILE A 76 11.89 -3.93 -9.14
C ILE A 76 12.69 -3.04 -8.19
N ARG A 77 12.05 -2.04 -7.55
CA ARG A 77 12.75 -1.19 -6.58
C ARG A 77 13.23 -1.96 -5.34
N THR A 78 12.49 -2.98 -4.91
CA THR A 78 12.91 -3.83 -3.80
C THR A 78 14.08 -4.72 -4.20
N ARG A 79 14.03 -5.34 -5.40
CA ARG A 79 15.09 -6.16 -5.97
C ARG A 79 16.41 -5.37 -6.09
N ASP A 80 16.34 -4.14 -6.60
CA ASP A 80 17.52 -3.35 -6.97
C ASP A 80 17.95 -2.34 -5.89
N LYS A 81 17.32 -2.36 -4.69
CA LYS A 81 17.56 -1.38 -3.61
C LYS A 81 19.03 -1.23 -3.22
N ASN A 82 19.78 -2.32 -3.22
CA ASN A 82 21.20 -2.35 -2.84
C ASN A 82 22.13 -2.46 -4.05
N SER A 83 21.62 -2.20 -5.25
CA SER A 83 22.35 -2.24 -6.51
C SER A 83 22.77 -0.84 -6.96
N PHE A 84 23.28 -0.76 -8.18
CA PHE A 84 23.68 0.46 -8.85
C PHE A 84 22.68 0.82 -9.95
N CYS A 85 22.59 2.10 -10.27
CA CYS A 85 21.83 2.58 -11.43
C CYS A 85 22.32 1.88 -12.70
N ILE A 86 21.40 1.26 -13.45
CA ILE A 86 21.73 0.51 -14.66
C ILE A 86 22.48 1.37 -15.71
N SER A 87 22.25 2.68 -15.73
CA SER A 87 22.83 3.58 -16.74
C SER A 87 24.10 4.30 -16.31
N CYS A 88 24.27 4.68 -15.04
CA CYS A 88 25.39 5.52 -14.61
C CYS A 88 26.16 4.93 -13.42
N GLU A 89 25.83 3.73 -13.01
CA GLU A 89 26.49 3.01 -11.91
C GLU A 89 26.49 3.77 -10.56
N THR A 90 25.65 4.79 -10.39
CA THR A 90 25.46 5.47 -9.11
C THR A 90 24.75 4.52 -8.13
N PRO A 91 25.21 4.37 -6.87
CA PRO A 91 24.52 3.53 -5.87
C PRO A 91 23.06 3.95 -5.67
N LEU A 92 22.14 3.00 -5.62
CA LEU A 92 20.70 3.24 -5.42
C LEU A 92 20.30 3.16 -3.93
N SER A 93 21.18 2.65 -3.08
CA SER A 93 20.97 2.60 -1.64
C SER A 93 20.76 4.00 -1.05
N ASN A 94 19.81 4.12 -0.13
CA ASN A 94 19.47 5.34 0.60
C ASN A 94 19.07 6.55 -0.26
N ARG A 95 18.61 6.32 -1.50
CA ARG A 95 18.10 7.37 -2.37
C ARG A 95 16.84 6.96 -3.12
N LYS A 96 16.10 7.97 -3.58
CA LYS A 96 14.94 7.75 -4.45
C LYS A 96 15.41 7.38 -5.86
N PHE A 97 14.81 6.32 -6.40
CA PHE A 97 15.05 5.86 -7.77
C PHE A 97 13.78 5.24 -8.36
N ASP A 98 13.76 5.07 -9.65
CA ASP A 98 12.62 4.56 -10.40
C ASP A 98 12.93 3.15 -10.97
N ALA A 99 11.88 2.41 -11.29
CA ALA A 99 11.94 1.23 -12.15
C ALA A 99 11.91 1.71 -13.60
N GLY A 100 13.08 1.83 -14.23
CA GLY A 100 13.24 2.32 -15.59
C GLY A 100 13.10 1.19 -16.62
N HIS A 101 12.34 1.44 -17.71
CA HIS A 101 12.21 0.49 -18.81
C HIS A 101 13.25 0.80 -19.90
N TYR A 102 13.96 -0.22 -20.39
CA TYR A 102 14.81 -0.08 -21.57
C TYR A 102 13.97 0.14 -22.83
N ARG A 103 13.03 -0.75 -23.10
CA ARG A 103 12.01 -0.58 -24.15
C ARG A 103 10.75 -0.02 -23.54
N SER A 104 10.27 1.11 -24.07
CA SER A 104 9.10 1.79 -23.50
C SER A 104 7.83 0.94 -23.60
N VAL A 105 6.94 1.10 -22.62
CA VAL A 105 5.65 0.40 -22.60
C VAL A 105 4.79 0.75 -23.81
N GLY A 106 4.90 1.99 -24.32
CA GLY A 106 4.12 2.42 -25.48
C GLY A 106 4.53 1.74 -26.78
N SER A 107 5.84 1.55 -27.00
CA SER A 107 6.36 0.91 -28.22
C SER A 107 6.46 -0.62 -28.10
N ASN A 108 6.55 -1.17 -26.89
CA ASN A 108 6.71 -2.61 -26.65
C ASN A 108 5.86 -3.05 -25.44
N PRO A 109 4.52 -3.06 -25.54
CA PRO A 109 3.64 -3.39 -24.43
C PRO A 109 3.85 -4.80 -23.89
N GLN A 110 4.30 -5.75 -24.71
CA GLN A 110 4.64 -7.13 -24.32
C GLN A 110 5.83 -7.20 -23.33
N LEU A 111 6.71 -6.18 -23.31
CA LEU A 111 7.85 -6.10 -22.41
C LEU A 111 7.56 -5.29 -21.13
N ARG A 112 6.31 -4.86 -20.96
CA ARG A 112 5.89 -4.01 -19.84
C ARG A 112 6.27 -4.57 -18.47
N PHE A 113 6.14 -5.88 -18.29
CA PHE A 113 6.38 -6.58 -17.04
C PHE A 113 7.53 -7.61 -17.16
N ASN A 114 8.39 -7.42 -18.14
CA ASN A 114 9.58 -8.25 -18.29
C ASN A 114 10.68 -7.72 -17.37
N GLU A 115 11.19 -8.58 -16.48
CA GLU A 115 12.22 -8.24 -15.50
C GLU A 115 13.55 -7.86 -16.14
N GLU A 116 13.88 -8.43 -17.28
CA GLU A 116 15.10 -8.12 -18.04
C GLU A 116 15.00 -6.75 -18.74
N ASN A 117 13.78 -6.27 -19.01
CA ASN A 117 13.53 -4.96 -19.61
C ASN A 117 13.48 -3.83 -18.56
N VAL A 118 13.40 -4.16 -17.25
CA VAL A 118 13.15 -3.16 -16.21
C VAL A 118 14.15 -3.27 -15.07
N TRP A 119 14.90 -2.20 -14.86
CA TRP A 119 15.94 -2.13 -13.83
C TRP A 119 15.88 -0.84 -13.03
N GLY A 120 16.48 -0.86 -11.83
CA GLY A 120 16.62 0.32 -10.99
C GLY A 120 17.44 1.40 -11.69
N GLN A 121 16.86 2.59 -11.83
CA GLN A 121 17.48 3.73 -12.49
C GLN A 121 17.35 5.00 -11.63
N CYS A 122 18.43 5.74 -11.42
CA CYS A 122 18.37 6.99 -10.68
C CYS A 122 17.46 8.02 -11.39
N VAL A 123 16.84 8.90 -10.62
CA VAL A 123 15.90 9.91 -11.15
C VAL A 123 16.49 10.72 -12.31
N PRO A 124 17.75 11.25 -12.24
CA PRO A 124 18.32 11.97 -13.36
C PRO A 124 18.45 11.15 -14.66
N CYS A 125 18.85 9.88 -14.56
CA CYS A 125 18.94 9.03 -15.76
C CYS A 125 17.58 8.69 -16.33
N ASN A 126 16.60 8.36 -15.47
CA ASN A 126 15.27 7.95 -15.92
C ASN A 126 14.44 9.09 -16.47
N ARG A 127 14.43 10.24 -15.80
CA ARG A 127 13.53 11.36 -16.12
C ARG A 127 14.24 12.45 -16.95
N ASP A 128 15.34 12.99 -16.46
CA ASP A 128 15.98 14.16 -17.07
C ASP A 128 16.72 13.80 -18.37
N LYS A 129 17.27 12.57 -18.45
CA LYS A 129 17.94 12.03 -19.63
C LYS A 129 17.07 11.06 -20.45
N HIS A 130 15.74 11.12 -20.28
CA HIS A 130 14.77 10.32 -21.03
C HIS A 130 15.13 8.81 -21.09
N GLY A 131 15.52 8.24 -19.92
CA GLY A 131 15.93 6.84 -19.82
C GLY A 131 17.41 6.57 -20.07
N ASN A 132 18.19 7.56 -20.54
CA ASN A 132 19.65 7.45 -20.83
C ASN A 132 19.99 6.13 -21.56
N LEU A 133 19.31 5.87 -22.68
CA LEU A 133 19.23 4.56 -23.33
C LEU A 133 20.58 3.99 -23.79
N ILE A 134 21.53 4.84 -24.19
CA ILE A 134 22.88 4.41 -24.61
C ILE A 134 23.61 3.75 -23.46
N GLU A 135 23.67 4.44 -22.32
CA GLU A 135 24.32 3.89 -21.12
C GLU A 135 23.51 2.77 -20.48
N TYR A 136 22.16 2.84 -20.58
CA TYR A 136 21.29 1.74 -20.15
C TYR A 136 21.64 0.45 -20.89
N ARG A 137 21.79 0.51 -22.24
CA ARG A 137 22.18 -0.65 -23.06
C ARG A 137 23.51 -1.24 -22.60
N LYS A 138 24.52 -0.39 -22.33
CA LYS A 138 25.82 -0.86 -21.83
C LYS A 138 25.70 -1.59 -20.50
N GLY A 139 24.90 -1.03 -19.57
CA GLY A 139 24.62 -1.69 -18.29
C GLY A 139 23.85 -2.99 -18.45
N LEU A 140 22.89 -3.05 -19.38
CA LEU A 140 22.10 -4.25 -19.66
C LEU A 140 22.96 -5.39 -20.20
N ILE A 141 23.88 -5.10 -21.14
CA ILE A 141 24.83 -6.12 -21.68
C ILE A 141 25.71 -6.72 -20.58
N LYS A 142 25.99 -5.97 -19.51
CA LYS A 142 26.75 -6.51 -18.37
C LYS A 142 25.91 -7.41 -17.45
N LYS A 143 24.55 -7.37 -17.57
CA LYS A 143 23.62 -8.09 -16.69
C LYS A 143 23.03 -9.34 -17.31
N ILE A 144 22.96 -9.38 -18.65
CA ILE A 144 22.46 -10.47 -19.47
C ILE A 144 23.61 -11.01 -20.34
#